data_799c1f95a0a2d5e26dd9c61c53ed642b
#
_entry.id   799c1f95a0a2d5e26dd9c61c53ed642b
#
_cell.length_a   1.000
_cell.length_b   1.000
_cell.length_c   1.000
_cell.angle_alpha   90.00
_cell.angle_beta   90.00
_cell.angle_gamma   90.00
#
_symmetry.space_group_name_H-M   'P 1'
#
loop_
_entity.id
_entity.type
_entity.pdbx_description
1 polymer ?
#
loop_
_entity_poly.entity_id
_entity_poly.type
_entity_poly.pdbx_seq_one_letter_code
_entity_poly.pdbx_strand_id
1 'polypeptide(L)'
;MPNLPACGTIGGDEGSSYGGAPDSVGRRKNMRKLTFGLCFGNRGFMPGELILGAREDMVKAVTEAGYDYIMMEESATRYGAVETRSEGLLYHDWLKAHEGQYDGVIFCQPIFVDENGAAAALQDAGVPILMQAYPDEIGKMDFANRRDAYCGKFSVTDVFTQYQIPFTVMKPHVVHPLSPRFAENLRDFAAICRVVNGMKRFNLGCIGARTTAFKTVRFDEIALQKYGITVESFDLSELFQMVAALKDDDEKVLAKIRRLEDYTDFSIVPQPNKITLAKIGCVLDWYIQEYRLDALALRCWNEMETYLRVCPCVLLSELNDRGIPASCEIDICSAITMRAMWLASEKPATVLDWNNNYGDDEDKVVLFHCGPVAQSLMAGKGKVTEHKMFAKGDPGSGWGCNEGRIAAFPMTFSNCQTKDGKIIVYASEGAFTQDEIEDGYFGCAGVAQIPDLQNKLIKLARGGFKHHTSVGMGHMKEVLTEAFTIYLGYDVVDIDN
;
A
#
# COMPACT_ATOMS: atom_id res chain seq x y z
N MET A 1 -35.02 -18.46 -9.21
CA MET A 1 -34.52 -17.55 -8.19
C MET A 1 -33.80 -18.41 -7.18
N PRO A 2 -32.46 -18.36 -7.08
CA PRO A 2 -31.75 -19.07 -6.03
C PRO A 2 -32.07 -18.37 -4.70
N ASN A 3 -32.30 -19.18 -3.68
CA ASN A 3 -32.59 -18.74 -2.32
C ASN A 3 -31.49 -17.80 -1.83
N LEU A 4 -31.85 -16.56 -1.54
CA LEU A 4 -31.07 -15.69 -0.66
C LEU A 4 -30.86 -16.49 0.64
N PRO A 5 -29.63 -16.58 1.18
CA PRO A 5 -29.47 -17.13 2.51
C PRO A 5 -30.29 -16.25 3.44
N ALA A 6 -31.33 -16.81 4.01
CA ALA A 6 -32.01 -16.22 5.14
C ALA A 6 -30.90 -15.81 6.12
N CYS A 7 -30.95 -14.57 6.58
CA CYS A 7 -30.14 -14.08 7.67
C CYS A 7 -30.17 -15.16 8.74
N GLY A 8 -29.12 -16.00 8.76
CA GLY A 8 -29.09 -17.18 9.61
C GLY A 8 -29.26 -16.71 11.03
N THR A 9 -30.42 -17.03 11.60
CA THR A 9 -30.56 -17.09 13.03
C THR A 9 -29.37 -17.87 13.54
N ILE A 10 -28.54 -17.24 14.34
CA ILE A 10 -27.52 -17.91 15.17
C ILE A 10 -28.33 -18.73 16.20
N GLY A 11 -28.86 -19.85 15.72
CA GLY A 11 -29.43 -20.90 16.54
C GLY A 11 -28.27 -21.81 16.94
N GLY A 12 -28.11 -21.98 18.25
CA GLY A 12 -27.11 -22.87 18.78
C GLY A 12 -27.25 -24.25 18.18
N ASP A 13 -26.15 -24.79 17.71
CA ASP A 13 -25.93 -26.23 17.60
C ASP A 13 -24.62 -26.55 18.31
N GLU A 14 -24.73 -27.55 19.18
CA GLU A 14 -23.71 -27.95 20.13
C GLU A 14 -22.53 -28.59 19.41
N GLY A 15 -21.31 -28.14 19.75
CA GLY A 15 -20.13 -28.96 19.57
C GLY A 15 -19.09 -28.51 18.54
N SER A 16 -18.63 -27.27 18.63
CA SER A 16 -17.31 -26.88 18.10
C SER A 16 -16.73 -25.78 18.96
N SER A 17 -15.69 -26.11 19.69
CA SER A 17 -14.94 -25.22 20.57
C SER A 17 -14.20 -24.15 19.76
N TYR A 18 -14.88 -23.07 19.43
CA TYR A 18 -14.24 -21.79 19.03
C TYR A 18 -14.34 -20.80 20.20
N GLY A 19 -13.55 -21.11 21.22
CA GLY A 19 -13.22 -20.17 22.28
C GLY A 19 -12.09 -19.25 21.81
N GLY A 20 -12.45 -18.21 21.06
CA GLY A 20 -11.58 -17.09 20.73
C GLY A 20 -12.36 -15.82 20.96
N ALA A 21 -11.95 -15.03 21.95
CA ALA A 21 -12.55 -13.75 22.28
C ALA A 21 -12.58 -12.79 21.07
N PRO A 22 -13.56 -11.87 20.96
CA PRO A 22 -13.73 -10.98 19.79
C PRO A 22 -12.74 -9.81 19.72
N ASP A 23 -11.52 -9.95 20.22
CA ASP A 23 -10.50 -8.91 20.26
C ASP A 23 -9.60 -8.81 19.01
N SER A 24 -9.84 -9.62 17.98
CA SER A 24 -8.94 -9.66 16.80
C SER A 24 -9.23 -8.62 15.70
N VAL A 25 -10.35 -7.90 15.76
CA VAL A 25 -10.76 -6.91 14.73
C VAL A 25 -10.11 -5.53 14.93
N GLY A 26 -9.42 -5.32 16.04
CA GLY A 26 -8.92 -4.00 16.48
C GLY A 26 -7.43 -3.75 16.37
N ARG A 27 -6.62 -4.75 16.10
CA ARG A 27 -5.16 -4.57 15.97
C ARG A 27 -4.78 -4.52 14.50
N ARG A 28 -3.90 -3.55 14.11
CA ARG A 28 -3.08 -3.66 12.91
C ARG A 28 -2.75 -5.14 12.73
N LYS A 29 -3.11 -5.74 11.58
CA LYS A 29 -2.52 -7.03 11.21
C LYS A 29 -1.02 -6.76 11.26
N ASN A 30 -0.32 -7.18 12.32
CA ASN A 30 1.14 -7.14 12.34
C ASN A 30 1.54 -7.84 11.05
N MET A 31 2.05 -7.05 10.09
CA MET A 31 2.50 -7.66 8.85
C MET A 31 3.54 -8.69 9.25
N ARG A 32 3.44 -9.87 8.67
CA ARG A 32 4.43 -10.92 8.89
C ARG A 32 5.82 -10.34 8.57
N LYS A 33 6.79 -10.66 9.39
CA LYS A 33 8.18 -10.33 9.14
C LYS A 33 8.57 -10.85 7.75
N LEU A 34 9.14 -9.98 6.92
CA LEU A 34 9.55 -10.37 5.58
C LEU A 34 10.75 -11.32 5.62
N THR A 35 10.75 -12.26 4.71
CA THR A 35 11.82 -13.25 4.53
C THR A 35 12.43 -13.07 3.14
N PHE A 36 13.76 -12.99 3.05
CA PHE A 36 14.46 -12.90 1.78
C PHE A 36 15.16 -14.22 1.42
N GLY A 37 15.01 -14.65 0.16
CA GLY A 37 15.86 -15.68 -0.42
C GLY A 37 17.24 -15.09 -0.76
N LEU A 38 18.31 -15.65 -0.22
CA LEU A 38 19.68 -15.20 -0.52
C LEU A 38 20.28 -16.06 -1.60
N CYS A 39 20.67 -15.45 -2.72
CA CYS A 39 21.36 -16.08 -3.84
C CYS A 39 22.72 -15.43 -4.03
N PHE A 40 23.78 -16.23 -4.13
CA PHE A 40 25.15 -15.76 -4.33
C PHE A 40 25.67 -16.25 -5.66
N GLY A 41 26.30 -15.35 -6.42
CA GLY A 41 26.93 -15.72 -7.68
C GLY A 41 28.43 -16.06 -7.52
N ASN A 42 28.96 -16.91 -8.42
CA ASN A 42 30.36 -17.25 -8.54
C ASN A 42 30.80 -17.23 -10.01
N ARG A 43 32.14 -17.22 -10.24
CA ARG A 43 32.77 -17.45 -11.53
C ARG A 43 34.15 -18.11 -11.29
N GLY A 44 34.36 -19.30 -11.85
CA GLY A 44 35.41 -20.23 -11.47
C GLY A 44 36.87 -19.76 -11.50
N PHE A 45 37.18 -18.72 -12.29
CA PHE A 45 38.52 -18.12 -12.33
C PHE A 45 38.69 -16.90 -11.41
N MET A 46 37.62 -16.46 -10.73
CA MET A 46 37.65 -15.35 -9.77
C MET A 46 37.93 -15.86 -8.35
N PRO A 47 38.37 -15.00 -7.40
CA PRO A 47 38.68 -15.40 -6.03
C PRO A 47 37.43 -15.79 -5.24
N GLY A 48 36.94 -17.01 -5.45
CA GLY A 48 35.69 -17.52 -4.93
C GLY A 48 35.61 -17.61 -3.39
N GLU A 49 36.76 -17.68 -2.69
CA GLU A 49 36.81 -17.66 -1.22
C GLU A 49 36.16 -16.41 -0.61
N LEU A 50 36.11 -15.31 -1.36
CA LEU A 50 35.41 -14.08 -0.95
C LEU A 50 33.90 -14.26 -0.78
N ILE A 51 33.34 -15.34 -1.34
CA ILE A 51 31.87 -15.62 -1.24
C ILE A 51 31.50 -16.03 0.19
N LEU A 52 32.38 -16.76 0.89
CA LEU A 52 32.10 -17.21 2.27
C LEU A 52 31.86 -16.02 3.21
N GLY A 53 32.76 -15.04 3.21
CA GLY A 53 32.57 -13.81 3.97
C GLY A 53 31.36 -13.00 3.53
N ALA A 54 31.04 -12.99 2.22
CA ALA A 54 29.87 -12.30 1.71
C ALA A 54 28.54 -12.95 2.18
N ARG A 55 28.51 -14.27 2.35
CA ARG A 55 27.36 -14.98 2.93
C ARG A 55 27.12 -14.55 4.38
N GLU A 56 28.20 -14.51 5.20
CA GLU A 56 28.12 -14.06 6.59
C GLU A 56 27.66 -12.60 6.69
N ASP A 57 28.27 -11.70 5.91
CA ASP A 57 27.92 -10.27 5.87
C ASP A 57 26.46 -10.05 5.49
N MET A 58 25.96 -10.76 4.47
CA MET A 58 24.58 -10.61 4.01
C MET A 58 23.57 -11.12 5.05
N VAL A 59 23.84 -12.28 5.67
CA VAL A 59 23.00 -12.81 6.76
C VAL A 59 22.94 -11.81 7.90
N LYS A 60 24.11 -11.27 8.30
CA LYS A 60 24.19 -10.25 9.34
C LYS A 60 23.39 -8.99 8.98
N ALA A 61 23.57 -8.46 7.76
CA ALA A 61 22.86 -7.27 7.30
C ALA A 61 21.33 -7.46 7.31
N VAL A 62 20.84 -8.58 6.80
CA VAL A 62 19.41 -8.89 6.73
C VAL A 62 18.81 -9.05 8.13
N THR A 63 19.51 -9.77 9.04
CA THR A 63 19.02 -10.01 10.40
C THR A 63 19.06 -8.75 11.28
N GLU A 64 20.12 -7.93 11.16
CA GLU A 64 20.22 -6.65 11.87
C GLU A 64 19.17 -5.63 11.38
N ALA A 65 18.77 -5.69 10.10
CA ALA A 65 17.69 -4.90 9.56
C ALA A 65 16.28 -5.40 10.01
N GLY A 66 16.20 -6.51 10.74
CA GLY A 66 14.96 -7.04 11.30
C GLY A 66 14.21 -8.00 10.38
N TYR A 67 14.82 -8.51 9.31
CA TYR A 67 14.21 -9.45 8.37
C TYR A 67 14.69 -10.89 8.61
N ASP A 68 13.94 -11.86 8.10
CA ASP A 68 14.33 -13.25 8.04
C ASP A 68 14.94 -13.59 6.69
N TYR A 69 15.63 -14.74 6.61
CA TYR A 69 16.19 -15.20 5.35
C TYR A 69 16.07 -16.72 5.19
N ILE A 70 16.13 -17.16 3.94
CA ILE A 70 16.40 -18.54 3.56
C ILE A 70 17.58 -18.53 2.56
N MET A 71 18.43 -19.53 2.58
CA MET A 71 19.50 -19.70 1.60
C MET A 71 19.88 -21.18 1.47
N MET A 72 20.45 -21.54 0.32
CA MET A 72 21.02 -22.89 0.15
C MET A 72 22.21 -23.12 1.08
N GLU A 73 22.37 -24.38 1.49
CA GLU A 73 23.54 -24.80 2.25
C GLU A 73 24.83 -24.57 1.46
N GLU A 74 25.93 -24.27 2.16
CA GLU A 74 27.22 -24.02 1.55
C GLU A 74 27.75 -25.23 0.74
N SER A 75 27.41 -26.43 1.20
CA SER A 75 27.81 -27.69 0.56
C SER A 75 26.99 -28.09 -0.67
N ALA A 76 25.89 -27.39 -0.97
CA ALA A 76 25.02 -27.72 -2.10
C ALA A 76 25.67 -27.47 -3.47
N THR A 77 26.52 -26.45 -3.53
CA THR A 77 27.33 -26.07 -4.68
C THR A 77 28.71 -25.58 -4.19
N ARG A 78 29.61 -25.16 -5.08
CA ARG A 78 30.83 -24.52 -4.65
C ARG A 78 30.54 -23.21 -3.90
N TYR A 79 30.81 -23.18 -2.60
CA TYR A 79 30.50 -22.08 -1.66
C TYR A 79 28.97 -21.79 -1.47
N GLY A 80 28.12 -22.72 -1.84
CA GLY A 80 26.65 -22.47 -1.84
C GLY A 80 26.24 -21.33 -2.79
N ALA A 81 27.03 -21.11 -3.85
CA ALA A 81 26.83 -20.08 -4.87
C ALA A 81 26.45 -20.71 -6.22
N VAL A 82 25.93 -19.91 -7.14
CA VAL A 82 25.62 -20.35 -8.50
C VAL A 82 26.68 -19.86 -9.48
N GLU A 83 27.27 -20.77 -10.24
CA GLU A 83 28.27 -20.49 -11.26
C GLU A 83 27.80 -20.99 -12.62
N THR A 84 27.47 -22.27 -12.70
CA THR A 84 27.06 -22.92 -13.93
C THR A 84 25.55 -22.87 -14.11
N ARG A 85 25.08 -23.09 -15.34
CA ARG A 85 23.64 -23.25 -15.60
C ARG A 85 23.01 -24.38 -14.75
N SER A 86 23.73 -25.48 -14.54
CA SER A 86 23.21 -26.59 -13.73
C SER A 86 23.06 -26.23 -12.27
N GLU A 87 23.98 -25.47 -11.70
CA GLU A 87 23.85 -24.95 -10.32
C GLU A 87 22.74 -23.89 -10.22
N GLY A 88 22.58 -23.05 -11.27
CA GLY A 88 21.44 -22.14 -11.37
C GLY A 88 20.11 -22.89 -11.34
N LEU A 89 19.95 -23.95 -12.11
CA LEU A 89 18.75 -24.79 -12.08
C LEU A 89 18.52 -25.47 -10.71
N LEU A 90 19.59 -25.91 -10.05
CA LEU A 90 19.51 -26.44 -8.68
C LEU A 90 18.96 -25.39 -7.70
N TYR A 91 19.45 -24.15 -7.80
CA TYR A 91 18.93 -23.04 -6.98
C TYR A 91 17.49 -22.72 -7.33
N HIS A 92 17.12 -22.67 -8.61
CA HIS A 92 15.75 -22.46 -9.07
C HIS A 92 14.79 -23.50 -8.46
N ASP A 93 15.13 -24.79 -8.55
CA ASP A 93 14.28 -25.87 -8.01
C ASP A 93 14.19 -25.79 -6.48
N TRP A 94 15.29 -25.43 -5.82
CA TRP A 94 15.31 -25.17 -4.39
C TRP A 94 14.39 -23.99 -4.02
N LEU A 95 14.48 -22.86 -4.73
CA LEU A 95 13.66 -21.68 -4.51
C LEU A 95 12.16 -22.02 -4.71
N LYS A 96 11.85 -22.79 -5.74
CA LYS A 96 10.49 -23.24 -6.03
C LYS A 96 9.91 -24.17 -4.94
N ALA A 97 10.74 -25.03 -4.37
CA ALA A 97 10.36 -25.87 -3.23
C ALA A 97 10.04 -25.05 -1.95
N HIS A 98 10.51 -23.80 -1.89
CA HIS A 98 10.24 -22.86 -0.79
C HIS A 98 9.24 -21.76 -1.17
N GLU A 99 8.49 -21.92 -2.27
CA GLU A 99 7.50 -20.92 -2.70
C GLU A 99 6.53 -20.58 -1.56
N GLY A 100 6.25 -19.27 -1.38
CA GLY A 100 5.43 -18.75 -0.30
C GLY A 100 6.13 -18.57 1.05
N GLN A 101 7.37 -19.01 1.19
CA GLN A 101 8.17 -18.81 2.41
C GLN A 101 9.06 -17.56 2.35
N TYR A 102 9.21 -16.93 1.19
CA TYR A 102 10.00 -15.72 0.98
C TYR A 102 9.21 -14.65 0.22
N ASP A 103 9.60 -13.40 0.38
CA ASP A 103 8.92 -12.23 -0.15
C ASP A 103 9.68 -11.53 -1.27
N GLY A 104 10.97 -11.78 -1.37
CA GLY A 104 11.87 -11.26 -2.38
C GLY A 104 13.18 -12.04 -2.37
N VAL A 105 14.01 -11.84 -3.40
CA VAL A 105 15.33 -12.44 -3.49
C VAL A 105 16.40 -11.35 -3.51
N ILE A 106 17.47 -11.52 -2.74
CA ILE A 106 18.69 -10.70 -2.83
C ILE A 106 19.72 -11.49 -3.59
N PHE A 107 20.02 -11.07 -4.83
CA PHE A 107 21.11 -11.63 -5.61
C PHE A 107 22.38 -10.85 -5.30
N CYS A 108 23.28 -11.49 -4.55
CA CYS A 108 24.54 -10.94 -4.10
C CYS A 108 25.67 -11.32 -5.08
N GLN A 109 26.39 -10.31 -5.53
CA GLN A 109 27.57 -10.45 -6.40
C GLN A 109 28.82 -10.07 -5.60
N PRO A 110 29.46 -11.05 -4.92
CA PRO A 110 30.70 -10.79 -4.16
C PRO A 110 31.90 -10.50 -5.06
N ILE A 111 31.83 -10.99 -6.28
CA ILE A 111 32.84 -10.91 -7.34
C ILE A 111 32.14 -10.73 -8.69
N PHE A 112 32.89 -10.69 -9.80
CA PHE A 112 32.33 -10.81 -11.15
C PHE A 112 31.76 -12.22 -11.33
N VAL A 113 30.45 -12.37 -11.44
CA VAL A 113 29.72 -13.65 -11.42
C VAL A 113 29.39 -14.16 -12.81
N ASP A 114 29.01 -15.44 -12.92
CA ASP A 114 28.55 -16.04 -14.18
C ASP A 114 27.09 -15.75 -14.45
N GLU A 115 26.80 -15.21 -15.64
CA GLU A 115 25.48 -14.80 -16.07
C GLU A 115 24.53 -15.99 -16.31
N ASN A 116 25.07 -17.14 -16.79
CA ASN A 116 24.26 -18.32 -17.10
C ASN A 116 23.69 -18.94 -15.81
N GLY A 117 24.54 -19.01 -14.76
CA GLY A 117 24.12 -19.48 -13.44
C GLY A 117 23.07 -18.55 -12.83
N ALA A 118 23.32 -17.24 -12.89
CA ALA A 118 22.42 -16.24 -12.35
C ALA A 118 21.03 -16.24 -13.06
N ALA A 119 21.02 -16.25 -14.39
CA ALA A 119 19.77 -16.27 -15.16
C ALA A 119 18.98 -17.56 -14.92
N ALA A 120 19.64 -18.72 -14.94
CA ALA A 120 18.97 -19.99 -14.67
C ALA A 120 18.43 -20.09 -13.24
N ALA A 121 19.06 -19.45 -12.26
CA ALA A 121 18.64 -19.44 -10.87
C ALA A 121 17.35 -18.61 -10.65
N LEU A 122 17.21 -17.48 -11.35
CA LEU A 122 16.24 -16.44 -11.02
C LEU A 122 15.17 -16.20 -12.11
N GLN A 123 15.27 -16.89 -13.23
CA GLN A 123 14.18 -16.94 -14.20
C GLN A 123 12.94 -17.51 -13.49
N ASP A 124 11.82 -16.85 -13.52
CA ASP A 124 10.59 -17.27 -12.84
C ASP A 124 10.61 -17.22 -11.30
N ALA A 125 11.46 -16.37 -10.69
CA ALA A 125 11.50 -16.21 -9.23
C ALA A 125 10.15 -15.79 -8.63
N GLY A 126 9.27 -15.17 -9.41
CA GLY A 126 7.89 -14.80 -9.02
C GLY A 126 7.76 -13.65 -8.03
N VAL A 127 8.87 -13.22 -7.43
CA VAL A 127 8.99 -12.14 -6.45
C VAL A 127 10.04 -11.10 -6.88
N PRO A 128 10.08 -9.90 -6.27
CA PRO A 128 11.13 -8.92 -6.56
C PRO A 128 12.54 -9.45 -6.31
N ILE A 129 13.51 -9.02 -7.13
CA ILE A 129 14.92 -9.38 -7.04
C ILE A 129 15.74 -8.12 -6.84
N LEU A 130 16.49 -8.03 -5.73
CA LEU A 130 17.46 -6.96 -5.48
C LEU A 130 18.84 -7.36 -6.02
N MET A 131 19.40 -6.57 -6.91
CA MET A 131 20.76 -6.74 -7.44
C MET A 131 21.76 -6.00 -6.55
N GLN A 132 22.46 -6.74 -5.67
CA GLN A 132 23.53 -6.19 -4.83
C GLN A 132 24.89 -6.64 -5.36
N ALA A 133 25.89 -5.76 -5.34
CA ALA A 133 27.26 -6.06 -5.70
C ALA A 133 28.23 -5.38 -4.72
N TYR A 134 29.33 -6.05 -4.45
CA TYR A 134 30.38 -5.56 -3.54
C TYR A 134 31.25 -4.50 -4.23
N PRO A 135 31.68 -3.45 -3.50
CA PRO A 135 32.72 -2.56 -3.97
C PRO A 135 34.10 -3.22 -3.88
N ASP A 136 34.98 -2.87 -4.79
CA ASP A 136 36.43 -3.15 -4.64
C ASP A 136 37.02 -2.22 -3.58
N GLU A 137 37.98 -2.73 -2.79
CA GLU A 137 38.70 -1.97 -1.79
C GLU A 137 39.98 -1.34 -2.39
N ILE A 138 40.21 -0.05 -2.12
CA ILE A 138 41.44 0.64 -2.52
C ILE A 138 42.62 -0.08 -1.90
N GLY A 139 43.63 -0.44 -2.77
CA GLY A 139 44.82 -1.19 -2.37
C GLY A 139 44.65 -2.70 -2.38
N LYS A 140 43.46 -3.24 -2.71
CA LYS A 140 43.16 -4.66 -2.84
C LYS A 140 42.64 -5.00 -4.24
N MET A 141 43.25 -4.41 -5.28
CA MET A 141 42.83 -4.62 -6.67
C MET A 141 43.81 -5.55 -7.45
N ASP A 142 44.63 -6.30 -6.73
CA ASP A 142 45.43 -7.37 -7.30
C ASP A 142 44.59 -8.61 -7.66
N PHE A 143 45.17 -9.54 -8.41
CA PHE A 143 44.44 -10.71 -8.92
C PHE A 143 43.77 -11.56 -7.81
N ALA A 144 44.36 -11.63 -6.63
CA ALA A 144 43.84 -12.45 -5.53
C ALA A 144 42.70 -11.78 -4.76
N ASN A 145 42.63 -10.46 -4.77
CA ASN A 145 41.72 -9.68 -3.94
C ASN A 145 40.63 -8.92 -4.71
N ARG A 146 40.85 -8.66 -6.01
CA ARG A 146 39.91 -7.87 -6.82
C ARG A 146 38.59 -8.61 -7.02
N ARG A 147 37.50 -7.88 -6.88
CA ARG A 147 36.14 -8.42 -6.98
C ARG A 147 35.58 -8.27 -8.40
N ASP A 148 35.82 -7.14 -9.06
CA ASP A 148 35.24 -6.78 -10.37
C ASP A 148 33.70 -6.85 -10.38
N ALA A 149 33.06 -6.82 -9.22
CA ALA A 149 31.60 -6.91 -9.12
C ALA A 149 30.89 -5.66 -9.68
N TYR A 150 31.61 -4.53 -9.79
CA TYR A 150 31.09 -3.32 -10.41
C TYR A 150 30.71 -3.55 -11.88
N CYS A 151 31.62 -4.10 -12.68
CA CYS A 151 31.31 -4.45 -14.08
C CYS A 151 30.45 -5.72 -14.16
N GLY A 152 30.65 -6.69 -13.24
CA GLY A 152 29.85 -7.90 -13.16
C GLY A 152 28.34 -7.62 -13.01
N LYS A 153 27.97 -6.58 -12.26
CA LYS A 153 26.56 -6.19 -12.12
C LYS A 153 25.94 -5.74 -13.44
N PHE A 154 26.67 -4.98 -14.27
CA PHE A 154 26.19 -4.63 -15.61
C PHE A 154 26.01 -5.87 -16.48
N SER A 155 26.97 -6.81 -16.42
CA SER A 155 26.91 -8.05 -17.21
C SER A 155 25.66 -8.85 -16.89
N VAL A 156 25.36 -9.08 -15.62
CA VAL A 156 24.17 -9.85 -15.20
C VAL A 156 22.88 -9.09 -15.50
N THR A 157 22.83 -7.77 -15.26
CA THR A 157 21.61 -6.98 -15.52
C THR A 157 21.29 -6.88 -17.01
N ASP A 158 22.31 -6.87 -17.89
CA ASP A 158 22.12 -6.97 -19.34
C ASP A 158 21.45 -8.30 -19.70
N VAL A 159 21.99 -9.43 -19.21
CA VAL A 159 21.41 -10.75 -19.46
C VAL A 159 20.00 -10.87 -18.87
N PHE A 160 19.75 -10.37 -17.65
CA PHE A 160 18.39 -10.37 -17.07
C PHE A 160 17.40 -9.60 -17.94
N THR A 161 17.83 -8.47 -18.51
CA THR A 161 17.00 -7.70 -19.46
C THR A 161 16.70 -8.51 -20.72
N GLN A 162 17.68 -9.21 -21.29
CA GLN A 162 17.48 -10.09 -22.46
C GLN A 162 16.50 -11.23 -22.15
N TYR A 163 16.52 -11.78 -20.93
CA TYR A 163 15.66 -12.88 -20.49
C TYR A 163 14.31 -12.39 -19.93
N GLN A 164 14.09 -11.06 -19.90
CA GLN A 164 12.89 -10.43 -19.31
C GLN A 164 12.69 -10.79 -17.83
N ILE A 165 13.78 -10.99 -17.10
CA ILE A 165 13.77 -11.20 -15.65
C ILE A 165 13.68 -9.82 -14.99
N PRO A 166 12.61 -9.49 -14.25
CA PRO A 166 12.49 -8.20 -13.59
C PRO A 166 13.42 -8.14 -12.38
N PHE A 167 14.10 -7.01 -12.20
CA PHE A 167 15.02 -6.79 -11.09
C PHE A 167 15.04 -5.33 -10.65
N THR A 168 15.44 -5.09 -9.41
CA THR A 168 15.65 -3.77 -8.81
C THR A 168 17.14 -3.48 -8.66
N VAL A 169 17.55 -2.29 -9.08
CA VAL A 169 18.87 -1.72 -8.83
C VAL A 169 18.74 -0.48 -7.96
N MET A 170 19.63 -0.33 -6.98
CA MET A 170 19.61 0.81 -6.04
C MET A 170 20.92 1.57 -6.05
N LYS A 171 20.88 2.81 -5.57
CA LYS A 171 22.06 3.67 -5.40
C LYS A 171 22.73 3.39 -4.06
N PRO A 172 24.08 3.38 -4.00
CA PRO A 172 25.02 3.42 -5.12
C PRO A 172 25.05 2.10 -5.90
N HIS A 173 25.67 2.08 -7.07
CA HIS A 173 25.76 0.89 -7.95
C HIS A 173 26.33 -0.34 -7.24
N VAL A 174 27.40 -0.15 -6.45
CA VAL A 174 27.98 -1.16 -5.55
C VAL A 174 27.90 -0.68 -4.13
N VAL A 175 27.63 -1.58 -3.19
CA VAL A 175 27.46 -1.25 -1.78
C VAL A 175 27.82 -2.45 -0.90
N HIS A 176 28.61 -2.21 0.16
CA HIS A 176 28.93 -3.27 1.11
C HIS A 176 27.68 -3.59 1.97
N PRO A 177 27.31 -4.88 2.17
CA PRO A 177 26.13 -5.25 2.93
C PRO A 177 26.05 -4.67 4.35
N LEU A 178 27.17 -4.53 5.03
CA LEU A 178 27.22 -3.99 6.40
C LEU A 178 27.26 -2.45 6.46
N SER A 179 27.10 -1.76 5.33
CA SER A 179 27.07 -0.29 5.32
C SER A 179 25.68 0.25 5.73
N PRO A 180 25.61 1.44 6.37
CA PRO A 180 24.34 2.09 6.65
C PRO A 180 23.49 2.30 5.39
N ARG A 181 24.13 2.57 4.24
CA ARG A 181 23.45 2.76 2.97
C ARG A 181 22.75 1.49 2.48
N PHE A 182 23.34 0.32 2.69
CA PHE A 182 22.66 -0.92 2.35
C PHE A 182 21.47 -1.22 3.27
N ALA A 183 21.55 -0.84 4.54
CA ALA A 183 20.41 -0.93 5.45
C ALA A 183 19.21 -0.06 4.97
N GLU A 184 19.49 1.11 4.37
CA GLU A 184 18.46 1.92 3.69
C GLU A 184 17.90 1.19 2.47
N ASN A 185 18.78 0.67 1.60
CA ASN A 185 18.37 -0.10 0.43
C ASN A 185 17.52 -1.33 0.79
N LEU A 186 17.82 -2.02 1.89
CA LEU A 186 17.00 -3.14 2.38
C LEU A 186 15.61 -2.69 2.82
N ARG A 187 15.46 -1.53 3.47
CA ARG A 187 14.15 -0.98 3.86
C ARG A 187 13.31 -0.65 2.62
N ASP A 188 13.90 0.00 1.63
CA ASP A 188 13.23 0.36 0.38
C ASP A 188 12.86 -0.90 -0.42
N PHE A 189 13.75 -1.87 -0.48
CA PHE A 189 13.47 -3.15 -1.13
C PHE A 189 12.36 -3.93 -0.41
N ALA A 190 12.36 -3.94 0.90
CA ALA A 190 11.29 -4.54 1.69
C ALA A 190 9.94 -3.87 1.41
N ALA A 191 9.92 -2.53 1.26
CA ALA A 191 8.74 -1.79 0.87
C ALA A 191 8.27 -2.16 -0.55
N ILE A 192 9.19 -2.28 -1.52
CA ILE A 192 8.88 -2.77 -2.88
C ILE A 192 8.25 -4.17 -2.81
N CYS A 193 8.84 -5.10 -2.05
CA CYS A 193 8.29 -6.45 -1.89
C CYS A 193 6.88 -6.44 -1.31
N ARG A 194 6.61 -5.62 -0.29
CA ARG A 194 5.26 -5.47 0.27
C ARG A 194 4.26 -4.98 -0.77
N VAL A 195 4.62 -3.92 -1.51
CA VAL A 195 3.75 -3.36 -2.56
C VAL A 195 3.47 -4.41 -3.63
N VAL A 196 4.51 -5.01 -4.20
CA VAL A 196 4.37 -6.00 -5.29
C VAL A 196 3.53 -7.19 -4.86
N ASN A 197 3.85 -7.81 -3.71
CA ASN A 197 3.15 -9.00 -3.23
C ASN A 197 1.72 -8.69 -2.79
N GLY A 198 1.49 -7.52 -2.19
CA GLY A 198 0.16 -7.10 -1.73
C GLY A 198 -0.76 -6.58 -2.82
N MET A 199 -0.21 -6.18 -3.98
CA MET A 199 -1.00 -5.68 -5.11
C MET A 199 -1.28 -6.75 -6.18
N LYS A 200 -0.48 -7.82 -6.26
CA LYS A 200 -0.69 -8.93 -7.21
C LYS A 200 -1.97 -9.74 -6.95
N ARG A 201 -2.47 -9.74 -5.72
CA ARG A 201 -3.73 -10.39 -5.31
C ARG A 201 -4.43 -9.49 -4.33
N PHE A 202 -5.32 -8.66 -4.81
CA PHE A 202 -5.91 -7.55 -4.09
C PHE A 202 -7.43 -7.57 -4.26
N ASN A 203 -8.18 -7.74 -3.16
CA ASN A 203 -9.63 -7.71 -3.15
C ASN A 203 -10.12 -6.35 -2.67
N LEU A 204 -10.89 -5.65 -3.51
CA LEU A 204 -11.38 -4.31 -3.27
C LEU A 204 -12.90 -4.29 -3.24
N GLY A 205 -13.50 -3.87 -2.13
CA GLY A 205 -14.95 -3.71 -2.01
C GLY A 205 -15.43 -2.43 -2.67
N CYS A 206 -16.45 -2.54 -3.52
CA CYS A 206 -17.17 -1.43 -4.13
C CYS A 206 -18.60 -1.40 -3.56
N ILE A 207 -18.90 -0.50 -2.61
CA ILE A 207 -20.15 -0.51 -1.88
C ILE A 207 -21.06 0.62 -2.38
N GLY A 208 -22.05 0.27 -3.17
CA GLY A 208 -22.97 1.15 -3.87
C GLY A 208 -22.57 1.45 -5.32
N ALA A 209 -23.47 2.08 -6.06
CA ALA A 209 -23.21 2.52 -7.41
C ALA A 209 -22.63 3.95 -7.43
N ARG A 210 -21.85 4.26 -8.44
CA ARG A 210 -21.32 5.62 -8.64
C ARG A 210 -22.48 6.63 -8.73
N THR A 211 -22.35 7.77 -8.05
CA THR A 211 -23.28 8.90 -8.19
C THR A 211 -23.32 9.36 -9.65
N THR A 212 -24.52 9.55 -10.22
CA THR A 212 -24.74 9.77 -11.66
C THR A 212 -23.89 10.90 -12.23
N ALA A 213 -23.83 12.05 -11.54
CA ALA A 213 -23.09 13.22 -12.00
C ALA A 213 -21.57 13.09 -11.82
N PHE A 214 -21.10 12.11 -11.05
CA PHE A 214 -19.69 11.99 -10.64
C PHE A 214 -18.88 11.06 -11.56
N LYS A 215 -18.81 11.40 -12.84
CA LYS A 215 -18.15 10.57 -13.87
C LYS A 215 -16.64 10.46 -13.70
N THR A 216 -16.03 11.33 -12.92
CA THR A 216 -14.57 11.40 -12.71
C THR A 216 -14.03 10.15 -12.01
N VAL A 217 -14.84 9.43 -11.21
CA VAL A 217 -14.44 8.21 -10.50
C VAL A 217 -14.75 6.91 -11.26
N ARG A 218 -14.99 6.97 -12.58
CA ARG A 218 -15.18 5.75 -13.39
C ARG A 218 -13.89 4.93 -13.45
N PHE A 219 -14.06 3.63 -13.49
CA PHE A 219 -12.98 2.66 -13.64
C PHE A 219 -13.40 1.54 -14.61
N ASP A 220 -12.41 0.82 -15.12
CA ASP A 220 -12.58 -0.38 -15.96
C ASP A 220 -12.22 -1.60 -15.10
N GLU A 221 -13.24 -2.31 -14.63
CA GLU A 221 -13.10 -3.48 -13.76
C GLU A 221 -12.33 -4.61 -14.46
N ILE A 222 -12.56 -4.81 -15.76
CA ILE A 222 -11.84 -5.84 -16.53
C ILE A 222 -10.36 -5.49 -16.68
N ALA A 223 -10.04 -4.20 -16.85
CA ALA A 223 -8.65 -3.76 -16.83
C ALA A 223 -7.99 -4.05 -15.47
N LEU A 224 -8.67 -3.74 -14.35
CA LEU A 224 -8.15 -4.02 -13.02
C LEU A 224 -7.89 -5.51 -12.80
N GLN A 225 -8.80 -6.39 -13.25
CA GLN A 225 -8.66 -7.84 -13.11
C GLN A 225 -7.40 -8.39 -13.80
N LYS A 226 -6.97 -7.80 -14.92
CA LYS A 226 -5.71 -8.19 -15.60
C LYS A 226 -4.46 -7.99 -14.73
N TYR A 227 -4.53 -7.04 -13.81
CA TYR A 227 -3.44 -6.72 -12.87
C TYR A 227 -3.60 -7.41 -11.50
N GLY A 228 -4.56 -8.36 -11.38
CA GLY A 228 -4.81 -9.10 -10.14
C GLY A 228 -5.65 -8.35 -9.10
N ILE A 229 -6.30 -7.27 -9.50
CA ILE A 229 -7.20 -6.48 -8.64
C ILE A 229 -8.63 -6.93 -8.92
N THR A 230 -9.23 -7.63 -7.96
CA THR A 230 -10.64 -8.03 -8.01
C THR A 230 -11.51 -6.99 -7.31
N VAL A 231 -12.59 -6.58 -7.97
CA VAL A 231 -13.58 -5.65 -7.39
C VAL A 231 -14.83 -6.42 -7.02
N GLU A 232 -15.16 -6.43 -5.72
CA GLU A 232 -16.39 -7.04 -5.19
C GLU A 232 -17.45 -5.96 -5.03
N SER A 233 -18.54 -6.04 -5.79
CA SER A 233 -19.58 -5.01 -5.82
C SER A 233 -20.76 -5.38 -4.93
N PHE A 234 -21.14 -4.47 -4.02
CA PHE A 234 -22.27 -4.61 -3.09
C PHE A 234 -23.29 -3.50 -3.32
N ASP A 235 -24.57 -3.82 -3.26
CA ASP A 235 -25.62 -2.82 -3.39
C ASP A 235 -25.89 -2.10 -2.05
N LEU A 236 -26.16 -0.78 -2.10
CA LEU A 236 -26.52 -0.03 -0.88
C LEU A 236 -27.79 -0.53 -0.21
N SER A 237 -28.73 -1.10 -0.96
CA SER A 237 -29.95 -1.67 -0.38
C SER A 237 -29.65 -2.87 0.52
N GLU A 238 -28.64 -3.68 0.17
CA GLU A 238 -28.18 -4.78 1.02
C GLU A 238 -27.57 -4.24 2.32
N LEU A 239 -26.68 -3.25 2.22
CA LEU A 239 -26.10 -2.58 3.39
C LEU A 239 -27.20 -2.01 4.29
N PHE A 240 -28.21 -1.32 3.72
CA PHE A 240 -29.30 -0.74 4.49
C PHE A 240 -30.14 -1.81 5.20
N GLN A 241 -30.44 -2.93 4.54
CA GLN A 241 -31.14 -4.06 5.16
C GLN A 241 -30.33 -4.66 6.32
N MET A 242 -29.03 -4.84 6.15
CA MET A 242 -28.16 -5.36 7.22
C MET A 242 -28.10 -4.39 8.40
N VAL A 243 -27.98 -3.09 8.16
CA VAL A 243 -28.03 -2.04 9.19
C VAL A 243 -29.35 -2.07 9.95
N ALA A 244 -30.49 -2.19 9.24
CA ALA A 244 -31.83 -2.25 9.85
C ALA A 244 -32.06 -3.53 10.67
N ALA A 245 -31.40 -4.65 10.32
CA ALA A 245 -31.51 -5.90 11.03
C ALA A 245 -30.74 -5.92 12.37
N LEU A 246 -29.75 -5.04 12.57
CA LEU A 246 -29.03 -4.93 13.82
C LEU A 246 -29.86 -4.21 14.88
N LYS A 247 -29.88 -4.75 16.11
CA LYS A 247 -30.51 -4.09 17.24
C LYS A 247 -29.60 -3.03 17.83
N ASP A 248 -30.18 -1.99 18.42
CA ASP A 248 -29.44 -0.87 19.02
C ASP A 248 -28.61 -1.31 20.22
N ASP A 249 -29.04 -2.34 20.94
CA ASP A 249 -28.42 -2.90 22.13
C ASP A 249 -27.56 -4.15 21.85
N ASP A 250 -27.36 -4.52 20.60
CA ASP A 250 -26.42 -5.60 20.24
C ASP A 250 -25.02 -5.25 20.76
N GLU A 251 -24.35 -6.19 21.46
CA GLU A 251 -23.03 -5.96 22.07
C GLU A 251 -21.98 -5.48 21.06
N LYS A 252 -22.03 -6.00 19.83
CA LYS A 252 -21.12 -5.54 18.75
C LYS A 252 -21.36 -4.07 18.34
N VAL A 253 -22.63 -3.59 18.40
CA VAL A 253 -22.98 -2.20 18.11
C VAL A 253 -22.49 -1.31 19.25
N LEU A 254 -22.73 -1.72 20.50
CA LEU A 254 -22.26 -0.98 21.69
C LEU A 254 -20.71 -0.94 21.74
N ALA A 255 -20.05 -2.03 21.40
CA ALA A 255 -18.59 -2.06 21.30
C ALA A 255 -18.05 -1.14 20.20
N LYS A 256 -18.73 -1.06 19.05
CA LYS A 256 -18.36 -0.15 17.96
C LYS A 256 -18.58 1.32 18.37
N ILE A 257 -19.64 1.66 19.11
CA ILE A 257 -19.85 3.01 19.64
C ILE A 257 -18.68 3.41 20.55
N ARG A 258 -18.34 2.58 21.53
CA ARG A 258 -17.20 2.84 22.44
C ARG A 258 -15.92 3.08 21.66
N ARG A 259 -15.65 2.24 20.67
CA ARG A 259 -14.47 2.35 19.81
C ARG A 259 -14.43 3.67 19.03
N LEU A 260 -15.54 4.10 18.46
CA LEU A 260 -15.61 5.36 17.72
C LEU A 260 -15.47 6.59 18.63
N GLU A 261 -16.01 6.55 19.85
CA GLU A 261 -15.85 7.61 20.87
C GLU A 261 -14.41 7.70 21.38
N ASP A 262 -13.72 6.56 21.49
CA ASP A 262 -12.28 6.54 21.82
C ASP A 262 -11.43 7.09 20.67
N TYR A 263 -11.82 6.80 19.43
CA TYR A 263 -11.12 7.18 18.22
C TYR A 263 -11.10 8.70 17.98
N THR A 264 -12.25 9.36 18.09
CA THR A 264 -12.38 10.81 17.87
C THR A 264 -13.46 11.42 18.78
N ASP A 265 -13.66 12.76 18.73
CA ASP A 265 -14.64 13.43 19.58
C ASP A 265 -16.09 13.31 19.03
N PHE A 266 -16.93 12.54 19.72
CA PHE A 266 -18.34 12.33 19.42
C PHE A 266 -19.28 13.13 20.37
N SER A 267 -18.77 14.07 21.16
CA SER A 267 -19.51 14.73 22.25
C SER A 267 -20.82 15.40 21.82
N ILE A 268 -20.86 15.93 20.58
CA ILE A 268 -22.03 16.65 20.06
C ILE A 268 -22.91 15.78 19.14
N VAL A 269 -22.51 14.55 18.82
CA VAL A 269 -23.28 13.68 17.92
C VAL A 269 -24.50 13.14 18.62
N PRO A 270 -25.74 13.30 18.05
CA PRO A 270 -26.93 12.74 18.65
C PRO A 270 -26.87 11.21 18.77
N GLN A 271 -27.43 10.68 19.86
CA GLN A 271 -27.37 9.25 20.14
C GLN A 271 -27.92 8.36 19.00
N PRO A 272 -29.03 8.68 18.31
CA PRO A 272 -29.47 7.87 17.17
C PRO A 272 -28.47 7.80 16.05
N ASN A 273 -27.76 8.91 15.76
CA ASN A 273 -26.74 8.96 14.72
C ASN A 273 -25.47 8.17 15.11
N LYS A 274 -25.07 8.18 16.41
CA LYS A 274 -24.00 7.31 16.93
C LYS A 274 -24.33 5.84 16.70
N ILE A 275 -25.54 5.42 17.04
CA ILE A 275 -26.02 4.04 16.85
C ILE A 275 -25.99 3.68 15.36
N THR A 276 -26.51 4.55 14.49
CA THR A 276 -26.53 4.30 13.04
C THR A 276 -25.13 4.17 12.47
N LEU A 277 -24.21 5.09 12.82
CA LEU A 277 -22.80 5.00 12.42
C LEU A 277 -22.16 3.69 12.90
N ALA A 278 -22.40 3.30 14.15
CA ALA A 278 -21.87 2.07 14.68
C ALA A 278 -22.39 0.82 13.94
N LYS A 279 -23.70 0.78 13.63
CA LYS A 279 -24.29 -0.30 12.82
C LYS A 279 -23.68 -0.40 11.43
N ILE A 280 -23.52 0.73 10.72
CA ILE A 280 -22.81 0.77 9.44
C ILE A 280 -21.39 0.24 9.62
N GLY A 281 -20.66 0.70 10.63
CA GLY A 281 -19.32 0.22 10.93
C GLY A 281 -19.24 -1.30 11.18
N CYS A 282 -20.25 -1.88 11.85
CA CYS A 282 -20.34 -3.34 12.03
C CYS A 282 -20.59 -4.06 10.71
N VAL A 283 -21.40 -3.52 9.81
CA VAL A 283 -21.66 -4.10 8.48
C VAL A 283 -20.41 -4.01 7.61
N LEU A 284 -19.71 -2.87 7.62
CA LEU A 284 -18.42 -2.73 6.90
C LEU A 284 -17.38 -3.75 7.41
N ASP A 285 -17.27 -3.92 8.73
CA ASP A 285 -16.37 -4.92 9.32
C ASP A 285 -16.74 -6.34 8.88
N TRP A 286 -18.04 -6.65 8.73
CA TRP A 286 -18.50 -7.93 8.23
C TRP A 286 -18.12 -8.13 6.75
N TYR A 287 -18.34 -7.15 5.86
CA TYR A 287 -17.90 -7.24 4.46
C TYR A 287 -16.40 -7.49 4.36
N ILE A 288 -15.59 -6.74 5.14
CA ILE A 288 -14.14 -6.88 5.15
C ILE A 288 -13.72 -8.30 5.53
N GLN A 289 -14.35 -8.90 6.53
CA GLN A 289 -14.02 -10.25 7.00
C GLN A 289 -14.51 -11.33 6.05
N GLU A 290 -15.79 -11.29 5.66
CA GLU A 290 -16.44 -12.30 4.83
C GLU A 290 -15.79 -12.41 3.46
N TYR A 291 -15.56 -11.27 2.81
CA TYR A 291 -14.97 -11.20 1.47
C TYR A 291 -13.45 -10.99 1.48
N ARG A 292 -12.83 -10.97 2.65
CA ARG A 292 -11.38 -10.75 2.80
C ARG A 292 -10.89 -9.50 2.06
N LEU A 293 -11.63 -8.40 2.19
CA LEU A 293 -11.30 -7.17 1.50
C LEU A 293 -10.02 -6.54 2.04
N ASP A 294 -9.13 -6.15 1.14
CA ASP A 294 -7.88 -5.45 1.45
C ASP A 294 -8.05 -3.93 1.48
N ALA A 295 -9.06 -3.43 0.80
CA ALA A 295 -9.48 -2.02 0.77
C ALA A 295 -10.95 -1.94 0.36
N LEU A 296 -11.56 -0.76 0.47
CA LEU A 296 -12.90 -0.51 -0.03
C LEU A 296 -13.09 0.91 -0.56
N ALA A 297 -14.14 1.08 -1.38
CA ALA A 297 -14.66 2.36 -1.78
C ALA A 297 -16.16 2.38 -1.50
N LEU A 298 -16.64 3.44 -0.85
CA LEU A 298 -18.01 3.51 -0.37
C LEU A 298 -18.73 4.72 -0.96
N ARG A 299 -19.95 4.50 -1.50
CA ARG A 299 -20.83 5.58 -1.89
C ARG A 299 -21.38 6.28 -0.64
N CYS A 300 -21.08 7.57 -0.48
CA CYS A 300 -21.59 8.37 0.62
C CYS A 300 -22.88 9.11 0.23
N TRP A 301 -22.85 9.98 -0.75
CA TRP A 301 -23.96 10.89 -1.09
C TRP A 301 -24.77 10.39 -2.30
N ASN A 302 -26.10 10.54 -2.24
CA ASN A 302 -26.92 11.24 -1.21
C ASN A 302 -27.74 10.25 -0.34
N GLU A 303 -27.65 8.96 -0.63
CA GLU A 303 -28.56 7.96 -0.08
C GLU A 303 -28.36 7.74 1.42
N MET A 304 -27.10 7.77 1.89
CA MET A 304 -26.83 7.58 3.34
C MET A 304 -27.37 8.74 4.16
N GLU A 305 -27.20 9.95 3.70
CA GLU A 305 -27.75 11.14 4.35
C GLU A 305 -29.28 11.14 4.34
N THR A 306 -29.88 10.75 3.20
CA THR A 306 -31.35 10.75 3.05
C THR A 306 -32.02 9.67 3.90
N TYR A 307 -31.50 8.43 3.85
CA TYR A 307 -32.17 7.28 4.47
C TYR A 307 -31.66 6.95 5.85
N LEU A 308 -30.36 7.14 6.10
CA LEU A 308 -29.71 6.80 7.37
C LEU A 308 -29.36 8.02 8.23
N ARG A 309 -29.51 9.23 7.70
CA ARG A 309 -29.26 10.51 8.39
C ARG A 309 -27.78 10.69 8.84
N VAL A 310 -26.85 9.98 8.18
CA VAL A 310 -25.43 10.03 8.50
C VAL A 310 -24.58 10.03 7.23
N CYS A 311 -23.38 10.57 7.30
CA CYS A 311 -22.31 10.35 6.32
C CYS A 311 -21.23 9.43 6.89
N PRO A 312 -20.63 8.56 6.08
CA PRO A 312 -19.72 7.51 6.58
C PRO A 312 -18.29 7.98 6.82
N CYS A 313 -17.98 9.25 6.69
CA CYS A 313 -16.60 9.77 6.64
C CYS A 313 -15.74 9.33 7.84
N VAL A 314 -16.28 9.39 9.07
CA VAL A 314 -15.57 8.95 10.27
C VAL A 314 -15.28 7.44 10.27
N LEU A 315 -16.12 6.63 9.63
CA LEU A 315 -15.90 5.19 9.49
C LEU A 315 -14.76 4.91 8.50
N LEU A 316 -14.70 5.67 7.40
CA LEU A 316 -13.57 5.59 6.45
C LEU A 316 -12.26 6.06 7.10
N SER A 317 -12.33 7.12 7.91
CA SER A 317 -11.20 7.60 8.72
C SER A 317 -10.68 6.49 9.65
N GLU A 318 -11.56 5.83 10.40
CA GLU A 318 -11.21 4.73 11.33
C GLU A 318 -10.64 3.51 10.58
N LEU A 319 -11.20 3.16 9.42
CA LEU A 319 -10.68 2.06 8.59
C LEU A 319 -9.28 2.38 8.06
N ASN A 320 -9.03 3.60 7.63
CA ASN A 320 -7.71 4.04 7.16
C ASN A 320 -6.65 3.89 8.27
N ASP A 321 -6.95 4.27 9.50
CA ASP A 321 -6.05 4.07 10.65
C ASP A 321 -5.82 2.59 11.01
N ARG A 322 -6.79 1.72 10.69
CA ARG A 322 -6.66 0.27 10.89
C ARG A 322 -5.82 -0.42 9.82
N GLY A 323 -5.43 0.30 8.77
CA GLY A 323 -4.71 -0.25 7.63
C GLY A 323 -5.61 -0.96 6.62
N ILE A 324 -6.89 -0.60 6.60
CA ILE A 324 -7.86 -0.96 5.56
C ILE A 324 -8.16 0.32 4.76
N PRO A 325 -7.42 0.59 3.68
CA PRO A 325 -7.65 1.77 2.88
C PRO A 325 -9.10 1.88 2.40
N ALA A 326 -9.73 2.98 2.75
CA ALA A 326 -11.15 3.21 2.49
C ALA A 326 -11.34 4.58 1.84
N SER A 327 -11.71 4.59 0.56
CA SER A 327 -11.97 5.81 -0.20
C SER A 327 -13.45 6.19 -0.20
N CYS A 328 -13.71 7.48 -0.33
CA CYS A 328 -15.05 8.03 -0.46
C CYS A 328 -15.53 7.96 -1.92
N GLU A 329 -16.86 8.13 -2.13
CA GLU A 329 -17.48 8.42 -3.43
C GLU A 329 -17.28 7.35 -4.51
N ILE A 330 -17.02 6.09 -4.09
CA ILE A 330 -16.72 5.00 -5.02
C ILE A 330 -15.43 5.25 -5.83
N ASP A 331 -14.46 5.94 -5.26
CA ASP A 331 -13.18 6.10 -5.96
C ASP A 331 -12.27 4.88 -5.78
N ILE A 332 -12.54 3.85 -6.57
CA ILE A 332 -11.76 2.61 -6.65
C ILE A 332 -10.29 2.88 -6.94
N CYS A 333 -10.00 3.82 -7.84
CA CYS A 333 -8.62 4.15 -8.21
C CYS A 333 -7.85 4.79 -7.04
N SER A 334 -8.49 5.64 -6.24
CA SER A 334 -7.85 6.16 -5.02
C SER A 334 -7.62 5.06 -3.99
N ALA A 335 -8.57 4.12 -3.79
CA ALA A 335 -8.36 2.98 -2.89
C ALA A 335 -7.15 2.12 -3.30
N ILE A 336 -6.91 1.95 -4.61
CA ILE A 336 -5.74 1.23 -5.15
C ILE A 336 -4.44 1.93 -4.73
N THR A 337 -4.31 3.23 -4.97
CA THR A 337 -3.09 3.97 -4.64
C THR A 337 -2.91 4.15 -3.13
N MET A 338 -3.99 4.31 -2.36
CA MET A 338 -3.94 4.27 -0.89
C MET A 338 -3.43 2.92 -0.37
N ARG A 339 -3.85 1.79 -0.98
CA ARG A 339 -3.36 0.46 -0.63
C ARG A 339 -1.87 0.33 -0.91
N ALA A 340 -1.39 0.77 -2.07
CA ALA A 340 0.03 0.76 -2.41
C ALA A 340 0.87 1.59 -1.41
N MET A 341 0.40 2.78 -1.03
CA MET A 341 1.06 3.63 -0.03
C MET A 341 1.10 2.99 1.35
N TRP A 342 -0.01 2.37 1.77
CA TRP A 342 -0.03 1.66 3.05
C TRP A 342 0.95 0.48 3.06
N LEU A 343 1.03 -0.29 1.98
CA LEU A 343 1.99 -1.39 1.83
C LEU A 343 3.44 -0.88 1.85
N ALA A 344 3.70 0.28 1.23
CA ALA A 344 5.04 0.87 1.21
C ALA A 344 5.48 1.36 2.59
N SER A 345 4.62 2.07 3.31
CA SER A 345 4.97 2.80 4.52
C SER A 345 4.52 2.14 5.82
N GLU A 346 3.57 1.20 5.78
CA GLU A 346 2.85 0.65 6.95
C GLU A 346 2.14 1.74 7.78
N LYS A 347 1.86 2.89 7.15
CA LYS A 347 1.16 4.02 7.76
C LYS A 347 -0.13 4.30 6.99
N PRO A 348 -1.12 4.95 7.62
CA PRO A 348 -2.35 5.33 6.96
C PRO A 348 -2.11 6.19 5.71
N ALA A 349 -2.98 5.99 4.72
CA ALA A 349 -3.14 6.87 3.57
C ALA A 349 -4.58 7.37 3.53
N THR A 350 -4.80 8.48 2.85
CA THR A 350 -6.12 9.09 2.70
C THR A 350 -6.33 9.61 1.29
N VAL A 351 -7.59 9.82 0.91
CA VAL A 351 -7.96 10.53 -0.31
C VAL A 351 -8.27 11.98 0.02
N LEU A 352 -7.78 12.91 -0.80
CA LEU A 352 -7.99 14.35 -0.68
C LEU A 352 -8.26 14.95 -2.05
N ASP A 353 -8.95 16.10 -2.06
CA ASP A 353 -9.15 16.92 -3.25
C ASP A 353 -8.00 17.91 -3.44
N TRP A 354 -7.61 18.13 -4.69
CA TRP A 354 -6.94 19.37 -5.11
C TRP A 354 -7.96 20.51 -4.97
N ASN A 355 -8.06 21.09 -3.79
CA ASN A 355 -9.26 21.88 -3.42
C ASN A 355 -9.12 23.37 -3.72
N ASN A 356 -8.17 24.06 -3.10
CA ASN A 356 -8.01 25.52 -3.24
C ASN A 356 -6.55 25.93 -3.40
N ASN A 357 -6.32 27.01 -4.15
CA ASN A 357 -5.06 27.74 -4.06
C ASN A 357 -4.84 28.29 -2.63
N TYR A 358 -3.61 28.50 -2.26
CA TYR A 358 -3.25 29.13 -0.98
C TYR A 358 -2.71 30.54 -1.22
N GLY A 359 -3.62 31.50 -1.25
CA GLY A 359 -3.28 32.87 -1.64
C GLY A 359 -2.68 32.91 -3.05
N ASP A 360 -1.59 33.67 -3.20
CA ASP A 360 -0.82 33.83 -4.44
C ASP A 360 0.44 32.92 -4.47
N ASP A 361 0.59 31.99 -3.53
CA ASP A 361 1.75 31.08 -3.49
C ASP A 361 1.56 29.95 -4.52
N GLU A 362 2.36 29.99 -5.59
CA GLU A 362 2.23 29.05 -6.71
C GLU A 362 2.65 27.61 -6.37
N ASP A 363 3.43 27.40 -5.30
CA ASP A 363 3.88 26.09 -4.84
C ASP A 363 3.04 25.53 -3.67
N LYS A 364 2.00 26.24 -3.22
CA LYS A 364 1.11 25.81 -2.16
C LYS A 364 -0.31 25.58 -2.63
N VAL A 365 -0.95 24.59 -2.02
CA VAL A 365 -2.33 24.20 -2.28
C VAL A 365 -3.01 23.74 -1.00
N VAL A 366 -4.29 24.03 -0.84
CA VAL A 366 -5.10 23.40 0.19
C VAL A 366 -5.60 22.06 -0.34
N LEU A 367 -5.18 20.97 0.30
CA LEU A 367 -5.74 19.66 0.10
C LEU A 367 -6.82 19.42 1.17
N PHE A 368 -7.98 18.89 0.74
CA PHE A 368 -9.18 18.83 1.57
C PHE A 368 -9.98 17.55 1.28
N HIS A 369 -10.73 17.08 2.26
CA HIS A 369 -11.88 16.20 2.07
C HIS A 369 -12.86 16.33 3.25
N CYS A 370 -14.11 15.88 3.06
CA CYS A 370 -15.16 16.04 4.06
C CYS A 370 -14.96 15.23 5.37
N GLY A 371 -13.99 14.29 5.46
CA GLY A 371 -13.69 13.63 6.73
C GLY A 371 -13.14 12.19 6.71
N PRO A 372 -12.68 11.61 5.58
CA PRO A 372 -12.10 10.26 5.57
C PRO A 372 -10.65 10.21 6.04
N VAL A 373 -10.07 11.35 6.43
CA VAL A 373 -8.67 11.44 6.86
C VAL A 373 -8.47 10.67 8.16
N ALA A 374 -7.50 9.77 8.19
CA ALA A 374 -7.13 9.03 9.38
C ALA A 374 -6.74 9.97 10.53
N GLN A 375 -7.21 9.68 11.75
CA GLN A 375 -6.94 10.51 12.94
C GLN A 375 -5.43 10.67 13.18
N SER A 376 -4.64 9.64 12.90
CA SER A 376 -3.17 9.66 13.05
C SER A 376 -2.44 10.59 12.05
N LEU A 377 -3.13 11.08 11.03
CA LEU A 377 -2.62 12.10 10.10
C LEU A 377 -3.03 13.53 10.50
N MET A 378 -3.81 13.70 11.56
CA MET A 378 -4.28 14.99 12.04
C MET A 378 -3.34 15.61 13.07
N ALA A 379 -3.31 16.93 13.11
CA ALA A 379 -2.52 17.71 14.09
C ALA A 379 -3.03 17.60 15.55
N GLY A 380 -4.29 17.16 15.71
CA GLY A 380 -4.92 16.99 17.01
C GLY A 380 -6.12 16.05 16.91
N LYS A 381 -6.83 15.86 18.00
CA LYS A 381 -8.04 15.03 18.00
C LYS A 381 -9.11 15.69 17.14
N GLY A 382 -9.62 14.94 16.15
CA GLY A 382 -10.74 15.37 15.31
C GLY A 382 -12.04 15.46 16.09
N LYS A 383 -13.06 16.03 15.47
CA LYS A 383 -14.40 16.13 16.02
C LYS A 383 -15.44 15.72 14.99
N VAL A 384 -16.37 14.85 15.38
CA VAL A 384 -17.44 14.45 14.50
C VAL A 384 -18.53 15.52 14.46
N THR A 385 -18.78 16.02 13.26
CA THR A 385 -19.75 17.08 12.99
C THR A 385 -20.77 16.65 11.95
N GLU A 386 -21.77 17.47 11.73
CA GLU A 386 -22.71 17.34 10.64
C GLU A 386 -22.10 17.92 9.35
N HIS A 387 -22.27 17.23 8.24
CA HIS A 387 -21.77 17.66 6.94
C HIS A 387 -22.45 18.95 6.48
N LYS A 388 -21.74 20.06 6.47
CA LYS A 388 -22.31 21.40 6.27
C LYS A 388 -23.07 21.58 4.95
N MET A 389 -22.66 20.90 3.87
CA MET A 389 -23.36 20.99 2.58
C MET A 389 -24.72 20.29 2.59
N PHE A 390 -24.84 19.14 3.24
CA PHE A 390 -26.12 18.42 3.36
C PHE A 390 -27.02 19.05 4.40
N ALA A 391 -26.48 19.45 5.55
CA ALA A 391 -27.19 20.11 6.62
C ALA A 391 -27.89 21.44 6.19
N LYS A 392 -27.34 22.12 5.16
CA LYS A 392 -27.93 23.33 4.62
C LYS A 392 -29.35 23.11 4.04
N GLY A 393 -29.59 21.96 3.42
CA GLY A 393 -30.87 21.59 2.81
C GLY A 393 -31.78 20.79 3.74
N ASP A 394 -31.21 20.04 4.67
CA ASP A 394 -31.93 19.14 5.59
C ASP A 394 -31.16 18.99 6.90
N PRO A 395 -31.33 19.90 7.88
CA PRO A 395 -30.62 19.84 9.15
C PRO A 395 -30.78 18.48 9.87
N GLY A 396 -29.72 17.94 10.40
CA GLY A 396 -29.67 16.62 11.04
C GLY A 396 -29.45 15.46 10.09
N SER A 397 -29.20 15.70 8.79
CA SER A 397 -29.12 14.64 7.78
C SER A 397 -27.71 14.09 7.53
N GLY A 398 -26.66 14.70 8.01
CA GLY A 398 -25.30 14.33 7.60
C GLY A 398 -24.30 14.19 8.73
N TRP A 399 -24.68 13.61 9.86
CA TRP A 399 -23.74 13.37 10.97
C TRP A 399 -22.72 12.30 10.61
N GLY A 400 -21.43 12.60 10.82
CA GLY A 400 -20.35 11.63 10.60
C GLY A 400 -19.11 12.19 9.91
N CYS A 401 -19.03 13.48 9.61
CA CYS A 401 -17.77 14.13 9.21
C CYS A 401 -16.79 14.13 10.38
N ASN A 402 -15.55 13.63 10.16
CA ASN A 402 -14.48 13.76 11.14
C ASN A 402 -13.66 15.01 10.81
N GLU A 403 -14.02 16.15 11.36
CA GLU A 403 -13.34 17.43 11.12
C GLU A 403 -12.02 17.53 11.86
N GLY A 404 -10.98 18.06 11.19
CA GLY A 404 -9.68 18.28 11.78
C GLY A 404 -8.71 19.00 10.84
N ARG A 405 -7.50 19.25 11.31
CA ARG A 405 -6.43 19.79 10.49
C ARG A 405 -5.39 18.71 10.27
N ILE A 406 -4.91 18.58 9.04
CA ILE A 406 -3.84 17.65 8.70
C ILE A 406 -2.54 18.15 9.34
N ALA A 407 -1.79 17.26 9.97
CA ALA A 407 -0.50 17.58 10.57
C ALA A 407 0.54 17.92 9.50
N ALA A 408 1.61 18.60 9.89
CA ALA A 408 2.77 18.83 9.03
C ALA A 408 3.63 17.56 8.97
N PHE A 409 3.85 17.03 7.77
CA PHE A 409 4.73 15.89 7.51
C PHE A 409 5.15 15.82 6.05
N PRO A 410 6.31 15.20 5.73
CA PRO A 410 6.66 14.86 4.36
C PRO A 410 5.63 13.88 3.78
N MET A 411 5.16 14.12 2.56
CA MET A 411 4.13 13.31 1.94
C MET A 411 4.53 12.81 0.56
N THR A 412 4.04 11.64 0.21
CA THR A 412 3.90 11.18 -1.16
C THR A 412 2.44 11.28 -1.57
N PHE A 413 2.18 11.78 -2.78
CA PHE A 413 0.85 11.80 -3.36
C PHE A 413 0.82 11.06 -4.69
N SER A 414 -0.29 10.38 -4.95
CA SER A 414 -0.46 9.53 -6.12
C SER A 414 -1.94 9.36 -6.45
N ASN A 415 -2.25 9.13 -7.70
CA ASN A 415 -3.54 8.56 -8.09
C ASN A 415 -3.37 7.77 -9.38
N CYS A 416 -4.34 6.89 -9.66
CA CYS A 416 -4.39 6.16 -10.90
C CYS A 416 -5.71 6.36 -11.64
N GLN A 417 -5.70 5.95 -12.89
CA GLN A 417 -6.89 5.82 -13.74
C GLN A 417 -6.78 4.56 -14.58
N THR A 418 -7.91 4.03 -14.99
CA THR A 418 -7.97 2.97 -16.01
C THR A 418 -8.29 3.58 -17.36
N LYS A 419 -7.48 3.29 -18.35
CA LYS A 419 -7.67 3.77 -19.72
C LYS A 419 -7.11 2.77 -20.71
N ASP A 420 -7.87 2.45 -21.74
CA ASP A 420 -7.48 1.54 -22.84
C ASP A 420 -7.01 0.17 -22.32
N GLY A 421 -7.68 -0.35 -21.28
CA GLY A 421 -7.36 -1.64 -20.65
C GLY A 421 -6.08 -1.66 -19.81
N LYS A 422 -5.56 -0.49 -19.44
CA LYS A 422 -4.35 -0.32 -18.62
C LYS A 422 -4.61 0.49 -17.37
N ILE A 423 -3.75 0.30 -16.36
CA ILE A 423 -3.63 1.20 -15.21
C ILE A 423 -2.56 2.24 -15.52
N ILE A 424 -2.94 3.51 -15.50
CA ILE A 424 -2.03 4.65 -15.64
C ILE A 424 -1.96 5.34 -14.28
N VAL A 425 -0.75 5.54 -13.76
CA VAL A 425 -0.53 6.04 -12.40
C VAL A 425 0.56 7.12 -12.38
N TYR A 426 0.47 8.07 -11.46
CA TYR A 426 1.57 8.96 -11.11
C TYR A 426 1.92 8.81 -9.63
N ALA A 427 3.14 9.15 -9.26
CA ALA A 427 3.57 9.35 -7.88
C ALA A 427 4.54 10.53 -7.82
N SER A 428 4.35 11.42 -6.85
CA SER A 428 5.23 12.57 -6.60
C SER A 428 5.26 12.91 -5.11
N GLU A 429 6.08 13.87 -4.72
CA GLU A 429 6.33 14.18 -3.32
C GLU A 429 6.16 15.67 -3.02
N GLY A 430 5.85 15.97 -1.77
CA GLY A 430 5.73 17.27 -1.20
C GLY A 430 5.72 17.19 0.33
N ALA A 431 5.19 18.19 0.98
CA ALA A 431 5.02 18.17 2.43
C ALA A 431 3.79 18.97 2.84
N PHE A 432 3.04 18.48 3.82
CA PHE A 432 2.13 19.32 4.57
C PHE A 432 2.91 20.26 5.48
N THR A 433 2.46 21.50 5.54
CA THR A 433 3.07 22.57 6.31
C THR A 433 2.28 22.86 7.59
N GLN A 434 2.77 23.80 8.40
CA GLN A 434 2.06 24.32 9.58
C GLN A 434 1.25 25.58 9.25
N ASP A 435 1.13 25.94 7.95
CA ASP A 435 0.37 27.10 7.52
C ASP A 435 -1.10 26.99 7.96
N GLU A 436 -1.66 28.09 8.37
CA GLU A 436 -3.03 28.17 8.89
C GLU A 436 -4.06 28.04 7.78
N ILE A 437 -5.18 27.42 8.09
CA ILE A 437 -6.37 27.38 7.24
C ILE A 437 -7.43 28.25 7.91
N GLU A 438 -8.10 29.07 7.12
CA GLU A 438 -9.10 30.03 7.56
C GLU A 438 -10.16 29.41 8.50
N ASP A 439 -10.61 30.19 9.47
CA ASP A 439 -11.74 29.83 10.31
C ASP A 439 -12.99 29.59 9.47
N GLY A 440 -13.74 28.55 9.83
CA GLY A 440 -14.97 28.17 9.08
C GLY A 440 -14.75 27.15 7.96
N TYR A 441 -13.52 26.81 7.62
CA TYR A 441 -13.24 25.66 6.76
C TYR A 441 -13.68 24.38 7.46
N PHE A 442 -14.60 23.62 6.85
CA PHE A 442 -15.12 22.37 7.42
C PHE A 442 -14.31 21.16 6.92
N GLY A 443 -14.59 19.96 7.46
CA GLY A 443 -13.93 18.74 7.07
C GLY A 443 -12.46 18.66 7.51
N CYS A 444 -11.66 17.91 6.75
CA CYS A 444 -10.24 17.77 6.98
C CYS A 444 -9.46 18.52 5.90
N ALA A 445 -8.58 19.43 6.32
CA ALA A 445 -7.78 20.21 5.40
C ALA A 445 -6.35 20.40 5.91
N GLY A 446 -5.42 20.58 4.98
CA GLY A 446 -4.03 20.94 5.25
C GLY A 446 -3.45 21.73 4.08
N VAL A 447 -2.49 22.59 4.35
CA VAL A 447 -1.72 23.31 3.32
C VAL A 447 -0.54 22.44 2.92
N ALA A 448 -0.49 22.04 1.66
CA ALA A 448 0.63 21.29 1.10
C ALA A 448 1.54 22.21 0.29
N GLN A 449 2.85 22.09 0.51
CA GLN A 449 3.88 22.69 -0.33
C GLN A 449 4.45 21.63 -1.25
N ILE A 450 4.40 21.89 -2.56
CA ILE A 450 4.81 20.94 -3.61
C ILE A 450 5.68 21.71 -4.61
N PRO A 451 6.97 21.38 -4.73
CA PRO A 451 7.84 22.03 -5.69
C PRO A 451 7.31 21.93 -7.13
N ASP A 452 7.37 23.02 -7.88
CA ASP A 452 6.89 23.09 -9.27
C ASP A 452 5.42 22.66 -9.45
N LEU A 453 4.58 23.03 -8.49
CA LEU A 453 3.18 22.60 -8.42
C LEU A 453 2.41 22.93 -9.70
N GLN A 454 2.55 24.15 -10.24
CA GLN A 454 1.76 24.58 -11.40
C GLN A 454 2.03 23.72 -12.64
N ASN A 455 3.27 23.35 -12.91
CA ASN A 455 3.59 22.44 -14.02
C ASN A 455 3.04 21.03 -13.79
N LYS A 456 3.10 20.53 -12.55
CA LYS A 456 2.52 19.25 -12.18
C LYS A 456 0.99 19.25 -12.39
N LEU A 457 0.29 20.29 -11.95
CA LEU A 457 -1.15 20.43 -12.15
C LEU A 457 -1.53 20.46 -13.64
N ILE A 458 -0.73 21.15 -14.49
CA ILE A 458 -0.93 21.15 -15.94
C ILE A 458 -0.78 19.73 -16.51
N LYS A 459 0.25 18.97 -16.07
CA LYS A 459 0.46 17.58 -16.52
C LYS A 459 -0.69 16.68 -16.08
N LEU A 460 -1.13 16.79 -14.82
CA LEU A 460 -2.25 16.04 -14.28
C LEU A 460 -3.54 16.32 -15.05
N ALA A 461 -3.83 17.61 -15.29
CA ALA A 461 -5.03 18.02 -16.04
C ALA A 461 -5.00 17.50 -17.49
N ARG A 462 -3.86 17.64 -18.21
CA ARG A 462 -3.70 17.11 -19.56
C ARG A 462 -3.70 15.59 -19.63
N GLY A 463 -3.17 14.93 -18.59
CA GLY A 463 -3.22 13.46 -18.44
C GLY A 463 -4.61 12.92 -18.13
N GLY A 464 -5.58 13.81 -17.81
CA GLY A 464 -6.96 13.44 -17.50
C GLY A 464 -7.10 12.81 -16.10
N PHE A 465 -6.18 13.12 -15.20
CA PHE A 465 -6.30 12.71 -13.80
C PHE A 465 -7.39 13.51 -13.09
N LYS A 466 -8.04 12.87 -12.14
CA LYS A 466 -9.16 13.44 -11.40
C LYS A 466 -8.71 14.44 -10.33
N HIS A 467 -9.67 15.15 -9.73
CA HIS A 467 -9.40 16.08 -8.63
C HIS A 467 -9.02 15.39 -7.31
N HIS A 468 -9.28 14.09 -7.16
CA HIS A 468 -8.79 13.32 -6.03
C HIS A 468 -7.31 12.98 -6.18
N THR A 469 -6.59 13.04 -5.08
CA THR A 469 -5.25 12.49 -4.92
C THR A 469 -5.17 11.68 -3.63
N SER A 470 -4.56 10.51 -3.68
CA SER A 470 -4.22 9.76 -2.47
C SER A 470 -2.95 10.33 -1.86
N VAL A 471 -2.93 10.45 -0.55
CA VAL A 471 -1.79 10.99 0.20
C VAL A 471 -1.38 10.03 1.30
N GLY A 472 -0.09 9.75 1.40
CA GLY A 472 0.52 8.96 2.47
C GLY A 472 1.69 9.70 3.10
N MET A 473 1.96 9.43 4.39
CA MET A 473 3.06 10.03 5.13
C MET A 473 4.41 9.43 4.75
N GLY A 474 5.35 10.26 4.36
CA GLY A 474 6.74 9.90 4.06
C GLY A 474 7.09 9.97 2.58
N HIS A 475 8.35 9.69 2.27
CA HIS A 475 8.89 9.65 0.92
C HIS A 475 8.82 8.23 0.38
N MET A 476 7.95 7.97 -0.59
CA MET A 476 7.68 6.64 -1.16
C MET A 476 7.71 6.64 -2.69
N LYS A 477 7.95 7.78 -3.35
CA LYS A 477 7.89 7.90 -4.81
C LYS A 477 8.74 6.86 -5.51
N GLU A 478 10.01 6.73 -5.13
CA GLU A 478 10.94 5.79 -5.78
C GLU A 478 10.47 4.34 -5.59
N VAL A 479 10.05 3.96 -4.39
CA VAL A 479 9.52 2.63 -4.06
C VAL A 479 8.27 2.30 -4.88
N LEU A 480 7.31 3.23 -4.92
CA LEU A 480 6.06 3.04 -5.67
C LEU A 480 6.32 2.97 -7.19
N THR A 481 7.15 3.86 -7.72
CA THR A 481 7.50 3.90 -9.14
C THR A 481 8.17 2.59 -9.56
N GLU A 482 9.14 2.11 -8.78
CA GLU A 482 9.83 0.83 -9.03
C GLU A 482 8.84 -0.34 -9.02
N ALA A 483 7.99 -0.44 -7.99
CA ALA A 483 6.99 -1.49 -7.88
C ALA A 483 5.99 -1.46 -9.05
N PHE A 484 5.48 -0.28 -9.41
CA PHE A 484 4.50 -0.11 -10.46
C PHE A 484 5.06 -0.43 -11.84
N THR A 485 6.27 0.09 -12.14
CA THR A 485 6.86 -0.04 -13.48
C THR A 485 7.45 -1.43 -13.71
N ILE A 486 8.30 -1.90 -12.80
CA ILE A 486 9.12 -3.09 -13.02
C ILE A 486 8.35 -4.39 -12.77
N TYR A 487 7.47 -4.41 -11.75
CA TYR A 487 6.85 -5.66 -11.31
C TYR A 487 5.35 -5.76 -11.55
N LEU A 488 4.64 -4.63 -11.53
CA LEU A 488 3.18 -4.61 -11.70
C LEU A 488 2.76 -4.23 -13.11
N GLY A 489 3.66 -3.68 -13.93
CA GLY A 489 3.39 -3.36 -15.34
C GLY A 489 2.40 -2.20 -15.53
N TYR A 490 2.30 -1.28 -14.55
CA TYR A 490 1.49 -0.07 -14.68
C TYR A 490 2.22 0.96 -15.55
N ASP A 491 1.46 1.75 -16.31
CA ASP A 491 2.01 2.89 -17.06
C ASP A 491 2.22 4.08 -16.10
N VAL A 492 3.46 4.33 -15.70
CA VAL A 492 3.79 5.44 -14.79
C VAL A 492 4.02 6.72 -15.57
N VAL A 493 3.29 7.78 -15.20
CA VAL A 493 3.45 9.14 -15.75
C VAL A 493 4.39 9.93 -14.87
N ASP A 494 5.51 10.37 -15.42
CA ASP A 494 6.41 11.29 -14.74
C ASP A 494 5.86 12.71 -14.78
N ILE A 495 5.40 13.20 -13.65
CA ILE A 495 4.90 14.57 -13.51
C ILE A 495 5.95 15.54 -12.97
N ASP A 496 7.10 15.04 -12.54
CA ASP A 496 8.18 15.86 -11.97
C ASP A 496 9.14 16.43 -13.02
N ASN A 497 9.30 15.77 -14.20
CA ASN A 497 10.21 16.18 -15.28
C ASN A 497 9.48 16.63 -16.54
#